data_3c058a51cddeec8355ad5392bc7a9b42
#
_entry.id   3c058a51cddeec8355ad5392bc7a9b42
#
_cell.length_a   1.000
_cell.length_b   1.000
_cell.length_c   1.000
_cell.angle_alpha   90.00
_cell.angle_beta   90.00
_cell.angle_gamma   90.00
#
_symmetry.space_group_name_H-M   'P 1'
#
loop_
_entity.id
_entity.type
_entity.pdbx_description
1 polymer ?
#
loop_
_entity_poly.entity_id
_entity_poly.type
_entity_poly.pdbx_seq_one_letter_code
_entity_poly.pdbx_strand_id
1 'polypeptide(L)'
;HAGESSFNGRNCCNDYSIGIELEGCDDEIYCDAQYVTLAKITELVCQRWQKIKKDRIVGHSDIAPGRKTDPGPFFDMNYYLSLLTL
;
A
#
# COMPACT_ATOMS: atom_id res chain seq x y z
N HIS A 1 5.98 9.79 -5.04
CA HIS A 1 5.30 9.21 -3.88
C HIS A 1 6.17 8.26 -3.07
N ALA A 2 7.00 7.47 -3.71
CA ALA A 2 7.84 6.49 -3.01
C ALA A 2 9.16 7.10 -2.50
N GLY A 3 9.72 8.05 -3.22
CA GLY A 3 11.03 8.59 -2.92
C GLY A 3 12.12 7.55 -3.10
N GLU A 4 13.21 7.67 -2.36
CA GLU A 4 14.27 6.67 -2.37
C GLU A 4 13.74 5.35 -1.80
N SER A 5 13.74 4.30 -2.63
CA SER A 5 13.00 3.07 -2.34
C SER A 5 13.48 1.90 -3.20
N SER A 6 13.11 0.69 -2.79
CA SER A 6 13.42 -0.50 -3.57
C SER A 6 12.35 -1.58 -3.33
N PHE A 7 12.03 -2.36 -4.37
CA PHE A 7 11.10 -3.47 -4.30
C PHE A 7 11.65 -4.63 -5.12
N ASN A 8 11.82 -5.78 -4.50
CA ASN A 8 12.39 -6.99 -5.12
C ASN A 8 13.73 -6.72 -5.83
N GLY A 9 14.58 -5.89 -5.22
CA GLY A 9 15.89 -5.54 -5.76
C GLY A 9 15.89 -4.44 -6.81
N ARG A 10 14.72 -3.92 -7.21
CA ARG A 10 14.61 -2.83 -8.17
C ARG A 10 14.41 -1.50 -7.43
N ASN A 11 15.25 -0.52 -7.73
CA ASN A 11 15.19 0.82 -7.15
C ASN A 11 14.20 1.72 -7.89
N CYS A 12 14.03 2.95 -7.40
CA CYS A 12 13.21 3.99 -8.03
C CYS A 12 11.75 3.55 -8.24
N CYS A 13 11.10 3.15 -7.14
CA CYS A 13 9.72 2.65 -7.19
C CYS A 13 8.73 3.62 -7.83
N ASN A 14 8.99 4.93 -7.80
CA ASN A 14 8.15 5.92 -8.49
C ASN A 14 7.98 5.63 -9.99
N ASP A 15 8.95 4.98 -10.61
CA ASP A 15 8.94 4.76 -12.04
C ASP A 15 7.98 3.64 -12.48
N TYR A 16 7.54 2.78 -11.54
CA TYR A 16 6.75 1.59 -11.89
C TYR A 16 5.67 1.25 -10.88
N SER A 17 5.29 2.19 -10.02
CA SER A 17 4.30 1.91 -8.97
C SER A 17 3.21 2.99 -8.90
N ILE A 18 2.15 2.65 -8.19
CA ILE A 18 1.06 3.57 -7.85
C ILE A 18 1.07 3.72 -6.33
N GLY A 19 1.03 4.96 -5.86
CA GLY A 19 0.95 5.26 -4.44
C GLY A 19 -0.45 5.69 -4.05
N ILE A 20 -0.90 5.24 -2.88
CA ILE A 20 -2.17 5.66 -2.28
C ILE A 20 -1.87 6.08 -0.86
N GLU A 21 -2.31 7.27 -0.49
CA GLU A 21 -2.21 7.78 0.87
C GLU A 21 -3.56 7.73 1.56
N LEU A 22 -3.56 7.31 2.82
CA LEU A 22 -4.73 7.39 3.69
C LEU A 22 -4.53 8.52 4.69
N GLU A 23 -5.60 9.25 4.98
CA GLU A 23 -5.57 10.28 6.02
C GLU A 23 -5.38 9.63 7.39
N GLY A 24 -4.47 10.16 8.18
CA GLY A 24 -4.19 9.68 9.54
C GLY A 24 -2.74 9.87 9.93
N CYS A 25 -2.41 9.35 11.11
CA CYS A 25 -1.06 9.36 11.69
C CYS A 25 -0.64 7.95 12.05
N ASP A 26 0.67 7.73 12.20
CA ASP A 26 1.23 6.41 12.50
C ASP A 26 0.77 5.85 13.85
N ASP A 27 0.34 6.71 14.77
CA ASP A 27 -0.12 6.34 16.12
C ASP A 27 -1.64 6.23 16.24
N GLU A 28 -2.36 6.24 15.13
CA GLU A 28 -3.82 6.13 15.09
C GLU A 28 -4.26 4.89 14.33
N ILE A 29 -5.35 4.28 14.78
CA ILE A 29 -5.99 3.19 14.03
C ILE A 29 -6.75 3.78 12.85
N TYR A 30 -6.84 3.01 11.78
CA TYR A 30 -7.65 3.37 10.62
C TYR A 30 -9.07 2.86 10.80
N CYS A 31 -10.06 3.62 10.36
CA CYS A 31 -11.46 3.19 10.47
C CYS A 31 -11.82 2.20 9.36
N ASP A 32 -12.87 1.41 9.59
CA ASP A 32 -13.30 0.38 8.64
C ASP A 32 -13.64 0.96 7.27
N ALA A 33 -14.25 2.15 7.23
CA ALA A 33 -14.58 2.82 5.98
C ALA A 33 -13.34 3.11 5.11
N GLN A 34 -12.20 3.40 5.74
CA GLN A 34 -10.94 3.62 5.02
C GLN A 34 -10.46 2.32 4.37
N TYR A 35 -10.52 1.20 5.09
CA TYR A 35 -10.17 -0.12 4.53
C TYR A 35 -11.07 -0.49 3.36
N VAL A 36 -12.37 -0.30 3.49
CA VAL A 36 -13.34 -0.64 2.44
C VAL A 36 -13.10 0.22 1.20
N THR A 37 -12.91 1.51 1.37
CA THR A 37 -12.63 2.42 0.25
C THR A 37 -11.31 2.07 -0.43
N LEU A 38 -10.26 1.82 0.36
CA LEU A 38 -8.96 1.42 -0.16
C LEU A 38 -9.06 0.13 -0.98
N ALA A 39 -9.80 -0.85 -0.48
CA ALA A 39 -10.00 -2.12 -1.18
C ALA A 39 -10.70 -1.91 -2.53
N LYS A 40 -11.73 -1.08 -2.57
CA LYS A 40 -12.43 -0.78 -3.83
C LYS A 40 -11.53 -0.10 -4.85
N ILE A 41 -10.73 0.87 -4.42
CA ILE A 41 -9.77 1.55 -5.30
C ILE A 41 -8.73 0.55 -5.79
N THR A 42 -8.23 -0.29 -4.91
CA THR A 42 -7.23 -1.31 -5.27
C THR A 42 -7.77 -2.28 -6.31
N GLU A 43 -9.01 -2.72 -6.17
CA GLU A 43 -9.63 -3.62 -7.16
C GLU A 43 -9.75 -2.97 -8.54
N LEU A 44 -10.11 -1.68 -8.59
CA LEU A 44 -10.15 -0.93 -9.85
C LEU A 44 -8.76 -0.79 -10.47
N VAL A 45 -7.75 -0.52 -9.66
CA VAL A 45 -6.35 -0.44 -10.11
C VAL A 45 -5.90 -1.79 -10.69
N CYS A 46 -6.19 -2.87 -10.01
CA CYS A 46 -5.79 -4.22 -10.46
C CYS A 46 -6.55 -4.67 -11.72
N GLN A 47 -7.75 -4.17 -11.95
CA GLN A 47 -8.47 -4.40 -13.21
C GLN A 47 -7.78 -3.70 -14.39
N ARG A 48 -7.25 -2.50 -14.16
CA ARG A 48 -6.56 -1.71 -15.19
C ARG A 48 -5.14 -2.19 -15.44
N TRP A 49 -4.43 -2.59 -14.37
CA TRP A 49 -3.05 -3.06 -14.44
C TRP A 49 -2.98 -4.47 -13.83
N GLN A 50 -3.24 -5.46 -14.66
CA GLN A 50 -3.47 -6.85 -14.22
C GLN A 50 -2.23 -7.55 -13.68
N LYS A 51 -1.05 -6.97 -13.84
CA LYS A 51 0.18 -7.50 -13.24
C LYS A 51 0.31 -7.13 -11.76
N ILE A 52 -0.49 -6.20 -11.27
CA ILE A 52 -0.54 -5.86 -9.85
C ILE A 52 -1.40 -6.90 -9.15
N LYS A 53 -0.79 -7.66 -8.26
CA LYS A 53 -1.43 -8.71 -7.48
C LYS A 53 -1.14 -8.48 -6.00
N LYS A 54 -1.76 -9.27 -5.12
CA LYS A 54 -1.63 -9.09 -3.66
C LYS A 54 -0.18 -9.07 -3.18
N ASP A 55 0.70 -9.87 -3.77
CA ASP A 55 2.12 -9.93 -3.40
C ASP A 55 2.92 -8.69 -3.82
N ARG A 56 2.31 -7.79 -4.58
CA ARG A 56 2.90 -6.52 -5.01
C ARG A 56 2.25 -5.31 -4.34
N ILE A 57 1.46 -5.54 -3.31
CA ILE A 57 0.83 -4.48 -2.52
C ILE A 57 1.53 -4.44 -1.17
N VAL A 58 2.23 -3.32 -0.91
CA VAL A 58 3.08 -3.19 0.26
C VAL A 58 2.94 -1.80 0.87
N GLY A 59 3.42 -1.63 2.09
CA GLY A 59 3.49 -0.33 2.75
C GLY A 59 4.73 0.45 2.33
N HIS A 60 4.70 1.75 2.54
CA HIS A 60 5.84 2.62 2.24
C HIS A 60 7.07 2.19 3.05
N SER A 61 6.88 1.80 4.31
CA SER A 61 7.96 1.31 5.16
C SER A 61 8.63 0.05 4.62
N ASP A 62 7.91 -0.77 3.85
CA ASP A 62 8.48 -2.01 3.28
C ASP A 62 9.46 -1.72 2.15
N ILE A 63 9.25 -0.65 1.39
CA ILE A 63 10.11 -0.28 0.25
C ILE A 63 11.15 0.78 0.61
N ALA A 64 11.00 1.41 1.76
CA ALA A 64 11.92 2.44 2.25
C ALA A 64 12.19 2.23 3.76
N PRO A 65 12.68 1.04 4.17
CA PRO A 65 12.90 0.74 5.58
C PRO A 65 13.91 1.70 6.20
N GLY A 66 13.63 2.14 7.43
CA GLY A 66 14.48 3.09 8.13
C GLY A 66 14.27 4.54 7.73
N ARG A 67 13.65 4.81 6.59
CA ARG A 67 13.36 6.17 6.10
C ARG A 67 11.89 6.54 6.25
N LYS A 68 10.99 5.58 6.04
CA LYS A 68 9.55 5.77 6.14
C LYS A 68 8.92 4.75 7.08
N THR A 69 7.90 5.18 7.79
CA THR A 69 7.18 4.34 8.77
C THR A 69 5.73 4.08 8.35
N ASP A 70 5.19 4.89 7.45
CA ASP A 70 3.81 4.75 7.00
C ASP A 70 3.59 3.46 6.21
N PRO A 71 2.42 2.85 6.30
CA PRO A 71 1.19 3.30 6.96
C PRO A 71 1.17 3.13 8.47
N GLY A 72 2.28 2.75 9.10
CA GLY A 72 2.42 2.61 10.53
C GLY A 72 1.94 1.27 11.09
N PRO A 73 2.22 1.00 12.38
CA PRO A 73 1.94 -0.29 12.99
C PRO A 73 0.46 -0.57 13.21
N PHE A 74 -0.40 0.46 13.17
CA PHE A 74 -1.83 0.29 13.36
C PHE A 74 -2.59 0.02 12.06
N PHE A 75 -1.91 0.01 10.93
CA PHE A 75 -2.53 -0.42 9.68
C PHE A 75 -2.52 -1.94 9.60
N ASP A 76 -3.71 -2.54 9.52
CA ASP A 76 -3.86 -4.00 9.44
C ASP A 76 -3.79 -4.46 7.98
N MET A 77 -2.59 -4.77 7.52
CA MET A 77 -2.35 -5.21 6.15
C MET A 77 -3.09 -6.53 5.85
N ASN A 78 -3.14 -7.45 6.80
CA ASN A 78 -3.83 -8.72 6.60
C ASN A 78 -5.34 -8.52 6.40
N TYR A 79 -5.94 -7.65 7.20
CA TYR A 79 -7.36 -7.32 7.04
C TYR A 79 -7.61 -6.67 5.68
N TYR A 80 -6.81 -5.69 5.31
CA TYR A 80 -6.92 -5.02 4.02
C TYR A 80 -6.86 -6.02 2.86
N LEU A 81 -5.84 -6.87 2.83
CA LEU A 81 -5.67 -7.84 1.77
C LEU A 81 -6.80 -8.86 1.73
N SER A 82 -7.40 -9.18 2.90
CA SER A 82 -8.54 -10.09 2.96
C SER A 82 -9.81 -9.54 2.30
N LEU A 83 -9.91 -8.22 2.16
CA LEU A 83 -11.05 -7.58 1.50
C LEU A 83 -10.96 -7.62 -0.02
N LEU A 84 -9.80 -7.96 -0.57
CA LEU A 84 -9.58 -7.96 -2.01
C LEU A 84 -10.03 -9.28 -2.62
N THR A 85 -10.71 -9.20 -3.76
CA THR A 85 -11.18 -10.37 -4.53
C THR A 85 -10.28 -10.65 -5.74
N LEU A 86 -8.99 -10.51 -5.53
CA LEU A 86 -7.99 -10.69 -6.61
C LEU A 86 -7.56 -12.14 -6.75
#